data_648df0f089e38657a007721e0c138b31
#
_entry.id   648df0f089e38657a007721e0c138b31
#
_cell.length_a   1.000
_cell.length_b   1.000
_cell.length_c   1.000
_cell.angle_alpha   90.00
_cell.angle_beta   90.00
_cell.angle_gamma   90.00
#
_symmetry.space_group_name_H-M   'P 1'
#
loop_
_entity.id
_entity.type
_entity.pdbx_description
1 polymer ?
#
loop_
_entity_poly.entity_id
_entity_poly.type
_entity_poly.pdbx_seq_one_letter_code
_entity_poly.pdbx_strand_id
1 'polypeptide(L)' 'IGEVRARSLLKYFRTIENISNADLAELENAPKMTKDAALAVYKYYHPQDENKTE' A
#
# COMPACT_ATOMS: atom_id res chain seq x y z
N ILE A 1 8.74 -4.23 2.60
CA ILE A 1 7.98 -3.69 3.72
C ILE A 1 8.15 -4.55 4.95
N GLY A 2 8.40 -3.89 6.07
CA GLY A 2 8.57 -4.60 7.32
C GLY A 2 7.28 -5.14 7.89
N GLU A 3 7.42 -6.08 8.80
CA GLU A 3 6.27 -6.70 9.41
C GLU A 3 5.41 -5.71 10.20
N VAL A 4 6.06 -4.78 10.87
CA VAL A 4 5.34 -3.78 11.67
C VAL A 4 4.44 -2.93 10.77
N ARG A 5 4.97 -2.52 9.64
CA ARG A 5 4.20 -1.71 8.71
C ARG A 5 3.05 -2.49 8.11
N ALA A 6 3.30 -3.75 7.77
CA ALA A 6 2.25 -4.60 7.21
C ALA A 6 1.12 -4.78 8.20
N ARG A 7 1.45 -4.99 9.46
CA ARG A 7 0.43 -5.12 10.49
C ARG A 7 -0.35 -3.84 10.69
N SER A 8 0.35 -2.72 10.65
CA SER A 8 -0.29 -1.43 10.80
C SER A 8 -1.29 -1.19 9.68
N LEU A 9 -0.91 -1.54 8.46
CA LEU A 9 -1.81 -1.40 7.33
C LEU A 9 -3.03 -2.30 7.48
N LEU A 10 -2.82 -3.52 7.90
CA LEU A 10 -3.94 -4.44 8.05
C LEU A 10 -4.91 -3.95 9.12
N LYS A 11 -4.39 -3.39 10.20
CA LYS A 11 -5.25 -2.82 11.23
C LYS A 11 -6.04 -1.64 10.72
N TYR A 12 -5.40 -0.80 9.93
CA TYR A 12 -6.03 0.41 9.43
C TYR A 12 -7.09 0.09 8.38
N PHE A 13 -6.76 -0.77 7.44
CA PHE A 13 -7.68 -1.09 6.33
C PHE A 13 -8.56 -2.29 6.62
N ARG A 14 -8.22 -3.08 7.62
CA ARG A 14 -8.99 -4.22 8.11
C ARG A 14 -8.81 -5.48 7.30
N THR A 15 -8.78 -5.40 5.98
CA THR A 15 -8.64 -6.59 5.15
C THR A 15 -7.60 -6.34 4.07
N ILE A 16 -7.08 -7.43 3.55
CA ILE A 16 -6.14 -7.37 2.44
C ILE A 16 -6.82 -6.78 1.21
N GLU A 17 -8.07 -7.12 1.02
CA GLU A 17 -8.81 -6.62 -0.12
C GLU A 17 -8.90 -5.09 -0.08
N ASN A 18 -9.15 -4.53 1.09
CA ASN A 18 -9.20 -3.08 1.23
C ASN A 18 -7.87 -2.44 0.92
N ILE A 19 -6.78 -3.08 1.33
CA ILE A 19 -5.46 -2.57 1.05
C ILE A 19 -5.20 -2.55 -0.46
N SER A 20 -5.56 -3.63 -1.13
CA SER A 20 -5.30 -3.73 -2.56
C SER A 20 -6.15 -2.75 -3.36
N ASN A 21 -7.29 -2.35 -2.83
CA ASN A 21 -8.16 -1.39 -3.50
C ASN A 21 -7.85 0.06 -3.15
N ALA A 22 -6.96 0.28 -2.20
CA ALA A 22 -6.67 1.63 -1.74
C ALA A 22 -5.83 2.39 -2.76
N ASP A 23 -6.08 3.69 -2.84
CA ASP A 23 -5.26 4.58 -3.65
C ASP A 23 -3.95 4.86 -2.96
N LEU A 24 -3.01 5.40 -3.74
CA LEU A 24 -1.74 5.82 -3.16
C LEU A 24 -1.94 6.82 -2.03
N ALA A 25 -2.85 7.78 -2.23
CA ALA A 25 -3.12 8.77 -1.20
C ALA A 25 -3.66 8.13 0.07
N GLU A 26 -4.51 7.14 -0.08
CA GLU A 26 -5.06 6.45 1.08
C GLU A 26 -3.98 5.67 1.82
N LEU A 27 -3.08 5.06 1.08
CA LEU A 27 -1.97 4.34 1.70
C LEU A 27 -1.06 5.28 2.47
N GLU A 28 -0.83 6.47 1.92
CA GLU A 28 -0.01 7.47 2.60
C GLU A 28 -0.66 7.96 3.89
N ASN A 29 -1.97 7.97 3.94
CA ASN A 29 -2.69 8.42 5.13
C ASN A 29 -2.67 7.40 6.26
N ALA A 30 -2.31 6.17 5.97
CA ALA A 30 -2.27 5.15 7.01
C ALA A 30 -1.17 5.44 8.01
N PRO A 31 -1.34 5.00 9.28
CA PRO A 31 -0.29 5.24 10.28
C PRO A 31 1.01 4.57 9.90
N LYS A 32 2.11 5.20 10.27
CA LYS A 32 3.45 4.67 10.05
C LYS A 32 3.81 4.50 8.59
N MET A 33 3.07 5.15 7.70
CA MET A 33 3.38 5.10 6.28
C MET A 33 4.08 6.36 5.84
N THR A 34 5.05 6.18 4.97
CA THR A 34 5.70 7.29 4.30
C THR A 34 5.34 7.21 2.82
N LYS A 35 5.70 8.24 2.08
CA LYS A 35 5.44 8.25 0.66
C LYS A 35 6.12 7.07 -0.03
N ASP A 36 7.35 6.79 0.34
CA ASP A 36 8.09 5.68 -0.25
C ASP A 36 7.45 4.34 0.09
N ALA A 37 7.04 4.18 1.34
CA ALA A 37 6.41 2.93 1.76
C ALA A 37 5.07 2.74 1.08
N ALA A 38 4.30 3.82 0.98
CA ALA A 38 3.01 3.75 0.31
C ALA A 38 3.16 3.34 -1.14
N LEU A 39 4.16 3.90 -1.80
CA LEU A 39 4.43 3.57 -3.19
C LEU A 39 4.80 2.09 -3.33
N ALA A 40 5.62 1.59 -2.41
CA ALA A 40 6.01 0.20 -2.45
C ALA A 40 4.81 -0.73 -2.31
N VAL A 41 3.91 -0.40 -1.39
CA VAL A 41 2.70 -1.20 -1.20
C VAL A 41 1.82 -1.12 -2.43
N TYR A 42 1.66 0.07 -2.96
CA TYR A 42 0.81 0.27 -4.12
C TYR A 42 1.31 -0.58 -5.30
N LYS A 43 2.61 -0.55 -5.54
CA LYS A 43 3.19 -1.33 -6.63
C LYS A 43 3.08 -2.83 -6.38
N TYR A 44 3.14 -3.22 -5.12
CA TYR A 44 3.01 -4.64 -4.79
C TYR A 44 1.65 -5.19 -5.23
N TYR A 45 0.61 -4.42 -5.02
CA TYR A 45 -0.74 -4.86 -5.37
C TYR A 45 -1.15 -4.48 -6.78
N HIS A 46 -0.38 -3.64 -7.46
CA HIS A 46 -0.68 -3.21 -8.82
C HIS A 46 0.54 -3.31 -9.71
N PRO A 47 1.11 -4.51 -9.84
CA PRO A 47 2.34 -4.63 -10.63
C PRO A 47 2.14 -4.30 -12.10
N GLN A 48 0.92 -4.42 -12.59
CA GLN A 48 0.65 -4.11 -13.99
C GLN A 48 0.81 -2.65 -14.32
N ASP A 49 0.67 -1.79 -13.32
CA ASP A 49 0.84 -0.36 -13.54
C ASP A 49 2.23 -0.04 -14.01
N GLU A 50 3.22 -0.78 -13.53
CA GLU A 50 4.59 -0.56 -13.96
C GLU A 50 4.77 -0.93 -15.41
N ASN A 51 4.13 -1.98 -15.83
CA ASN A 51 4.27 -2.42 -17.20
C ASN A 51 3.63 -1.48 -18.18
N LYS A 52 2.66 -0.74 -17.72
CA LYS A 52 1.95 0.16 -18.61
C LYS A 52 2.74 1.36 -19.00
N THR A 53 3.81 1.62 -18.31
CA THR A 53 4.57 2.81 -18.60
C THR A 53 5.40 2.68 -19.86
N GLU A 54 5.56 1.48 -20.39
CA GLU A 54 6.34 1.35 -21.56
C GLU A 54 5.73 1.83 -22.80
#